data_5627de6478deefd667ddca1d77ae4c18
#
_entry.id   5627de6478deefd667ddca1d77ae4c18
#
_cell.length_a   1.000
_cell.length_b   1.000
_cell.length_c   1.000
_cell.angle_alpha   90.00
_cell.angle_beta   90.00
_cell.angle_gamma   90.00
#
_symmetry.space_group_name_H-M   'P 1'
#
loop_
_entity.id
_entity.type
_entity.pdbx_description
1 polymer ?
#
loop_
_entity_poly.entity_id
_entity_poly.type
_entity_poly.pdbx_seq_one_letter_code
_entity_poly.pdbx_strand_id
1 'polypeptide(L)'
;MNKTECVSAELGMNKGAVISIEGLIGCGKTTLVTNLCDKHNYIPFFEPVETNPYLEDYYKDPKRYAFTMQVHLLWERYKMFQNAYYRSLQGEVCVLDRSPQGDYAFALVQDTDGYFTKNEFHTYKNMSQILHSQMADSDLVIWLDISPEEVVERIKKRSRNCECNIPIDYLQHLYEAYQTVLESLSRHTNVIRVDARPNVEIVLASVEKAIDKLI
;
A
#
# COMPACT_ATOMS: atom_id res chain seq x y z
N MET A 1 18.51 6.05 20.42
CA MET A 1 19.35 5.29 19.46
C MET A 1 19.06 3.82 19.63
N ASN A 2 18.49 3.20 18.63
CA ASN A 2 18.17 1.77 18.63
C ASN A 2 19.46 0.94 18.47
N LYS A 3 19.54 -0.24 19.11
CA LYS A 3 20.71 -1.13 19.01
C LYS A 3 21.08 -1.49 17.55
N THR A 4 20.11 -1.47 16.64
CA THR A 4 20.30 -1.74 15.21
C THR A 4 21.04 -0.60 14.50
N GLU A 5 20.85 0.66 14.90
CA GLU A 5 21.55 1.82 14.33
C GLU A 5 23.04 1.85 14.70
N CYS A 6 23.39 1.31 15.87
CA CYS A 6 24.77 1.26 16.32
C CYS A 6 25.62 0.24 15.53
N VAL A 7 25.03 -0.90 15.18
CA VAL A 7 25.73 -1.99 14.46
C VAL A 7 25.93 -1.65 12.97
N SER A 8 24.98 -0.96 12.32
CA SER A 8 25.12 -0.57 10.91
C SER A 8 26.15 0.54 10.70
N ALA A 9 26.28 1.48 11.65
CA ALA A 9 27.29 2.53 11.61
C ALA A 9 28.72 1.99 11.77
N GLU A 10 28.89 0.92 12.55
CA GLU A 10 30.22 0.28 12.73
C GLU A 10 30.68 -0.54 11.52
N LEU A 11 29.73 -1.03 10.69
CA LEU A 11 30.05 -1.85 9.50
C LEU A 11 30.17 -1.04 8.21
N GLY A 12 29.94 0.28 8.22
CA GLY A 12 30.00 1.13 7.03
C GLY A 12 29.00 0.74 5.93
N MET A 13 27.96 -0.01 6.26
CA MET A 13 26.91 -0.40 5.32
C MET A 13 25.93 0.78 5.16
N ASN A 14 25.66 1.19 3.94
CA ASN A 14 24.57 2.11 3.65
C ASN A 14 23.27 1.49 4.16
N LYS A 15 22.53 2.25 4.97
CA LYS A 15 21.21 1.81 5.47
C LYS A 15 20.25 1.82 4.29
N GLY A 16 19.75 0.66 3.88
CA GLY A 16 18.62 0.56 2.97
C GLY A 16 17.34 1.01 3.64
N ALA A 17 16.27 1.14 2.86
CA ALA A 17 14.97 1.57 3.36
C ALA A 17 13.83 0.83 2.69
N VAL A 18 12.70 0.69 3.42
CA VAL A 18 11.41 0.22 2.89
C VAL A 18 10.45 1.38 2.85
N ILE A 19 10.02 1.76 1.66
CA ILE A 19 9.08 2.86 1.40
C ILE A 19 7.78 2.26 0.87
N SER A 20 6.67 2.56 1.51
CA SER A 20 5.35 2.10 1.07
C SER A 20 4.55 3.25 0.46
N ILE A 21 4.05 3.06 -0.75
CA ILE A 21 3.17 4.01 -1.44
C ILE A 21 1.73 3.55 -1.29
N GLU A 22 0.93 4.37 -0.62
CA GLU A 22 -0.48 4.11 -0.36
C GLU A 22 -1.37 5.13 -1.07
N GLY A 23 -2.62 4.75 -1.29
CA GLY A 23 -3.61 5.62 -1.95
C GLY A 23 -4.77 4.85 -2.56
N LEU A 24 -5.78 5.55 -3.02
CA LEU A 24 -6.96 4.96 -3.65
C LEU A 24 -6.61 4.15 -4.91
N ILE A 25 -7.55 3.32 -5.35
CA ILE A 25 -7.47 2.64 -6.65
C ILE A 25 -7.44 3.72 -7.73
N GLY A 26 -6.47 3.65 -8.66
CA GLY A 26 -6.38 4.63 -9.76
C GLY A 26 -5.70 5.97 -9.42
N CYS A 27 -5.20 6.19 -8.19
CA CYS A 27 -4.53 7.44 -7.82
C CYS A 27 -3.14 7.64 -8.46
N GLY A 28 -2.53 6.59 -9.05
CA GLY A 28 -1.26 6.70 -9.78
C GLY A 28 -0.05 6.05 -9.11
N LYS A 29 -0.25 5.21 -8.07
CA LYS A 29 0.82 4.53 -7.33
C LYS A 29 1.81 3.79 -8.23
N THR A 30 1.32 2.90 -9.07
CA THR A 30 2.17 2.06 -9.95
C THR A 30 3.04 2.91 -10.87
N THR A 31 2.49 3.98 -11.44
CA THR A 31 3.26 4.92 -12.29
C THR A 31 4.33 5.63 -11.48
N LEU A 32 4.00 6.08 -10.27
CA LEU A 32 4.95 6.73 -9.38
C LEU A 32 6.08 5.78 -8.98
N VAL A 33 5.75 4.56 -8.54
CA VAL A 33 6.74 3.54 -8.15
C VAL A 33 7.68 3.23 -9.31
N THR A 34 7.15 3.04 -10.53
CA THR A 34 7.96 2.80 -11.72
C THR A 34 8.93 3.95 -11.96
N ASN A 35 8.43 5.19 -12.07
CA ASN A 35 9.28 6.34 -12.38
C ASN A 35 10.32 6.61 -11.28
N LEU A 36 9.95 6.46 -10.02
CA LEU A 36 10.85 6.65 -8.88
C LEU A 36 11.98 5.61 -8.89
N CYS A 37 11.63 4.34 -9.09
CA CYS A 37 12.60 3.25 -9.07
C CYS A 37 13.53 3.32 -10.29
N ASP A 38 13.02 3.61 -11.46
CA ASP A 38 13.83 3.77 -12.69
C ASP A 38 14.82 4.93 -12.56
N LYS A 39 14.40 6.05 -11.95
CA LYS A 39 15.24 7.24 -11.80
C LYS A 39 16.36 7.07 -10.78
N HIS A 40 16.08 6.38 -9.67
CA HIS A 40 17.02 6.26 -8.54
C HIS A 40 17.64 4.89 -8.37
N ASN A 41 17.34 3.95 -9.28
CA ASN A 41 17.76 2.56 -9.19
C ASN A 41 17.30 1.87 -7.88
N TYR A 42 16.08 2.22 -7.42
CA TYR A 42 15.44 1.55 -6.31
C TYR A 42 14.77 0.26 -6.75
N ILE A 43 14.44 -0.62 -5.81
CA ILE A 43 13.84 -1.91 -6.09
C ILE A 43 12.32 -1.82 -5.96
N PRO A 44 11.56 -1.95 -7.07
CA PRO A 44 10.10 -1.90 -7.02
C PRO A 44 9.48 -3.22 -6.59
N PHE A 45 8.40 -3.14 -5.83
CA PHE A 45 7.53 -4.25 -5.49
C PHE A 45 6.10 -3.88 -5.86
N PHE A 46 5.60 -4.48 -6.92
CA PHE A 46 4.26 -4.20 -7.45
C PHE A 46 3.21 -5.16 -6.89
N GLU A 47 2.03 -4.64 -6.59
CA GLU A 47 0.87 -5.45 -6.25
C GLU A 47 0.54 -6.43 -7.40
N PRO A 48 0.39 -7.74 -7.14
CA PRO A 48 0.17 -8.75 -8.18
C PRO A 48 -1.29 -8.78 -8.65
N VAL A 49 -1.78 -7.65 -9.19
CA VAL A 49 -3.17 -7.50 -9.64
C VAL A 49 -3.50 -8.43 -10.81
N GLU A 50 -2.59 -8.51 -11.80
CA GLU A 50 -2.82 -9.29 -13.03
C GLU A 50 -2.79 -10.80 -12.80
N THR A 51 -2.08 -11.25 -11.78
CA THR A 51 -1.96 -12.66 -11.42
C THR A 51 -2.88 -13.07 -10.26
N ASN A 52 -3.74 -12.15 -9.78
CA ASN A 52 -4.66 -12.44 -8.69
C ASN A 52 -5.79 -13.35 -9.19
N PRO A 53 -5.86 -14.61 -8.72
CA PRO A 53 -6.81 -15.60 -9.24
C PRO A 53 -8.27 -15.32 -8.83
N TYR A 54 -8.49 -14.41 -7.87
CA TYR A 54 -9.81 -14.11 -7.31
C TYR A 54 -10.38 -12.78 -7.78
N LEU A 55 -9.61 -11.94 -8.47
CA LEU A 55 -10.02 -10.57 -8.77
C LEU A 55 -11.26 -10.52 -9.67
N GLU A 56 -11.28 -11.32 -10.73
CA GLU A 56 -12.40 -11.38 -11.67
C GLU A 56 -13.67 -11.93 -11.00
N ASP A 57 -13.52 -12.99 -10.20
CA ASP A 57 -14.63 -13.59 -9.47
C ASP A 57 -15.17 -12.68 -8.38
N TYR A 58 -14.29 -11.93 -7.70
CA TYR A 58 -14.69 -10.92 -6.74
C TYR A 58 -15.58 -9.84 -7.36
N TYR A 59 -15.21 -9.30 -8.53
CA TYR A 59 -16.04 -8.29 -9.19
C TYR A 59 -17.38 -8.84 -9.70
N LYS A 60 -17.48 -10.15 -9.98
CA LYS A 60 -18.75 -10.80 -10.35
C LYS A 60 -19.66 -11.09 -9.16
N ASP A 61 -19.09 -11.55 -8.05
CA ASP A 61 -19.80 -11.91 -6.82
C ASP A 61 -18.98 -11.51 -5.58
N PRO A 62 -18.97 -10.20 -5.23
CA PRO A 62 -18.18 -9.71 -4.12
C PRO A 62 -18.49 -10.41 -2.81
N LYS A 63 -19.78 -10.70 -2.57
CA LYS A 63 -20.24 -11.32 -1.31
C LYS A 63 -19.67 -12.72 -1.08
N ARG A 64 -19.44 -13.45 -2.16
CA ARG A 64 -18.85 -14.80 -2.09
C ARG A 64 -17.32 -14.76 -1.97
N TYR A 65 -16.68 -13.85 -2.69
CA TYR A 65 -15.22 -13.89 -2.87
C TYR A 65 -14.44 -12.84 -2.05
N ALA A 66 -15.12 -11.90 -1.39
CA ALA A 66 -14.47 -10.83 -0.64
C ALA A 66 -13.46 -11.35 0.39
N PHE A 67 -13.86 -12.31 1.22
CA PHE A 67 -12.98 -12.87 2.25
C PHE A 67 -11.79 -13.61 1.65
N THR A 68 -12.04 -14.48 0.67
CA THR A 68 -10.98 -15.26 0.02
C THR A 68 -9.98 -14.35 -0.69
N MET A 69 -10.47 -13.34 -1.43
CA MET A 69 -9.62 -12.38 -2.12
C MET A 69 -8.80 -11.55 -1.13
N GLN A 70 -9.43 -11.08 -0.05
CA GLN A 70 -8.74 -10.23 0.94
C GLN A 70 -7.65 -10.99 1.69
N VAL A 71 -7.89 -12.25 2.07
CA VAL A 71 -6.87 -13.12 2.69
C VAL A 71 -5.72 -13.39 1.71
N HIS A 72 -6.03 -13.61 0.43
CA HIS A 72 -5.00 -13.78 -0.61
C HIS A 72 -4.14 -12.51 -0.75
N LEU A 73 -4.76 -11.32 -0.85
CA LEU A 73 -4.04 -10.07 -0.97
C LEU A 73 -3.18 -9.76 0.25
N LEU A 74 -3.70 -9.99 1.46
CA LEU A 74 -2.93 -9.82 2.70
C LEU A 74 -1.66 -10.70 2.67
N TRP A 75 -1.79 -11.96 2.23
CA TRP A 75 -0.66 -12.88 2.14
C TRP A 75 0.36 -12.45 1.08
N GLU A 76 -0.08 -12.03 -0.12
CA GLU A 76 0.81 -11.57 -1.18
C GLU A 76 1.56 -10.30 -0.75
N ARG A 77 0.88 -9.32 -0.16
CA ARG A 77 1.49 -8.09 0.37
C ARG A 77 2.49 -8.39 1.49
N TYR A 78 2.15 -9.34 2.38
CA TYR A 78 3.07 -9.77 3.43
C TYR A 78 4.36 -10.37 2.86
N LYS A 79 4.27 -11.27 1.88
CA LYS A 79 5.45 -11.83 1.20
C LYS A 79 6.29 -10.75 0.52
N MET A 80 5.65 -9.81 -0.16
CA MET A 80 6.33 -8.69 -0.80
C MET A 80 7.09 -7.85 0.23
N PHE A 81 6.44 -7.51 1.33
CA PHE A 81 7.05 -6.72 2.40
C PHE A 81 8.26 -7.44 3.02
N GLN A 82 8.13 -8.72 3.34
CA GLN A 82 9.23 -9.51 3.90
C GLN A 82 10.44 -9.53 2.95
N ASN A 83 10.21 -9.67 1.65
CA ASN A 83 11.28 -9.63 0.65
C ASN A 83 11.91 -8.23 0.57
N ALA A 84 11.12 -7.17 0.54
CA ALA A 84 11.62 -5.79 0.55
C ALA A 84 12.42 -5.49 1.82
N TYR A 85 11.92 -5.90 2.98
CA TYR A 85 12.62 -5.73 4.24
C TYR A 85 13.96 -6.48 4.27
N TYR A 86 13.99 -7.73 3.80
CA TYR A 86 15.25 -8.48 3.72
C TYR A 86 16.27 -7.79 2.82
N ARG A 87 15.86 -7.23 1.68
CA ARG A 87 16.74 -6.47 0.78
C ARG A 87 17.20 -5.15 1.39
N SER A 88 16.33 -4.48 2.14
CA SER A 88 16.73 -3.24 2.83
C SER A 88 17.84 -3.46 3.87
N LEU A 89 17.87 -4.64 4.51
CA LEU A 89 18.96 -5.01 5.40
C LEU A 89 20.30 -5.17 4.66
N GLN A 90 20.28 -5.33 3.33
CA GLN A 90 21.46 -5.40 2.47
C GLN A 90 21.87 -4.04 1.89
N GLY A 91 21.23 -2.95 2.33
CA GLY A 91 21.52 -1.59 1.91
C GLY A 91 20.71 -1.12 0.69
N GLU A 92 19.71 -1.88 0.23
CA GLU A 92 18.88 -1.50 -0.91
C GLU A 92 17.66 -0.67 -0.47
N VAL A 93 17.28 0.30 -1.28
CA VAL A 93 16.03 1.06 -1.10
C VAL A 93 14.93 0.34 -1.88
N CYS A 94 13.91 -0.10 -1.17
CA CYS A 94 12.78 -0.86 -1.69
C CYS A 94 11.49 -0.04 -1.65
N VAL A 95 10.74 0.00 -2.75
CA VAL A 95 9.50 0.78 -2.86
C VAL A 95 8.33 -0.17 -3.17
N LEU A 96 7.34 -0.18 -2.30
CA LEU A 96 6.15 -1.03 -2.44
C LEU A 96 4.97 -0.23 -2.99
N ASP A 97 4.30 -0.79 -4.00
CA ASP A 97 2.93 -0.39 -4.40
C ASP A 97 1.96 -1.11 -3.48
N ARG A 98 1.58 -0.48 -2.38
CA ARG A 98 0.83 -0.94 -1.21
C ARG A 98 1.64 -1.77 -0.19
N SER A 99 1.19 -1.68 1.04
CA SER A 99 1.73 -2.41 2.19
C SER A 99 0.70 -3.39 2.78
N PRO A 100 1.13 -4.35 3.60
CA PRO A 100 0.21 -5.18 4.38
C PRO A 100 -0.65 -4.36 5.35
N GLN A 101 -0.14 -3.25 5.87
CA GLN A 101 -0.88 -2.36 6.76
C GLN A 101 -2.02 -1.66 6.01
N GLY A 102 -1.76 -1.19 4.77
CA GLY A 102 -2.78 -0.61 3.90
C GLY A 102 -3.89 -1.58 3.49
N ASP A 103 -3.59 -2.90 3.50
CA ASP A 103 -4.58 -3.96 3.24
C ASP A 103 -5.77 -3.91 4.19
N TYR A 104 -5.55 -3.50 5.44
CA TYR A 104 -6.60 -3.42 6.45
C TYR A 104 -7.70 -2.41 6.10
N ALA A 105 -7.40 -1.34 5.34
CA ALA A 105 -8.40 -0.39 4.87
C ALA A 105 -9.45 -1.07 3.96
N PHE A 106 -9.00 -1.96 3.08
CA PHE A 106 -9.91 -2.74 2.22
C PHE A 106 -10.78 -3.70 3.04
N ALA A 107 -10.23 -4.37 4.03
CA ALA A 107 -11.00 -5.25 4.90
C ALA A 107 -12.05 -4.50 5.72
N LEU A 108 -11.76 -3.27 6.18
CA LEU A 108 -12.74 -2.41 6.84
C LEU A 108 -13.91 -2.09 5.91
N VAL A 109 -13.65 -1.77 4.64
CA VAL A 109 -14.71 -1.53 3.67
C VAL A 109 -15.52 -2.80 3.40
N GLN A 110 -14.89 -3.95 3.26
CA GLN A 110 -15.60 -5.23 3.07
C GLN A 110 -16.55 -5.56 4.24
N ASP A 111 -16.15 -5.23 5.47
CA ASP A 111 -17.00 -5.38 6.65
C ASP A 111 -18.14 -4.34 6.66
N THR A 112 -17.83 -3.06 6.43
CA THR A 112 -18.80 -1.96 6.42
C THR A 112 -19.87 -2.15 5.34
N ASP A 113 -19.48 -2.58 4.13
CA ASP A 113 -20.37 -2.81 3.00
C ASP A 113 -21.12 -4.16 3.08
N GLY A 114 -20.88 -4.93 4.15
CA GLY A 114 -21.57 -6.19 4.41
C GLY A 114 -21.16 -7.34 3.48
N TYR A 115 -19.97 -7.27 2.90
CA TYR A 115 -19.38 -8.36 2.11
C TYR A 115 -18.72 -9.40 3.00
N PHE A 116 -18.28 -9.04 4.21
CA PHE A 116 -17.82 -9.98 5.22
C PHE A 116 -18.95 -10.36 6.18
N THR A 117 -18.96 -11.61 6.61
CA THR A 117 -19.65 -11.99 7.84
C THR A 117 -18.83 -11.54 9.05
N LYS A 118 -19.46 -11.40 10.22
CA LYS A 118 -18.75 -11.05 11.47
C LYS A 118 -17.62 -12.02 11.79
N ASN A 119 -17.78 -13.30 11.49
CA ASN A 119 -16.76 -14.32 11.74
C ASN A 119 -15.60 -14.19 10.75
N GLU A 120 -15.84 -13.88 9.49
CA GLU A 120 -14.81 -13.63 8.49
C GLU A 120 -13.98 -12.40 8.84
N PHE A 121 -14.63 -11.29 9.20
CA PHE A 121 -13.91 -10.09 9.64
C PHE A 121 -13.07 -10.35 10.89
N HIS A 122 -13.63 -11.06 11.88
CA HIS A 122 -12.88 -11.43 13.07
C HIS A 122 -11.66 -12.31 12.74
N THR A 123 -11.82 -13.29 11.87
CA THR A 123 -10.73 -14.17 11.40
C THR A 123 -9.66 -13.37 10.67
N TYR A 124 -10.06 -12.52 9.70
CA TYR A 124 -9.14 -11.64 8.97
C TYR A 124 -8.35 -10.74 9.93
N LYS A 125 -9.04 -10.09 10.86
CA LYS A 125 -8.42 -9.19 11.84
C LYS A 125 -7.36 -9.89 12.68
N ASN A 126 -7.64 -11.09 13.17
CA ASN A 126 -6.69 -11.88 13.95
C ASN A 126 -5.47 -12.28 13.10
N MET A 127 -5.67 -12.73 11.86
CA MET A 127 -4.59 -13.05 10.93
C MET A 127 -3.71 -11.82 10.66
N SER A 128 -4.32 -10.69 10.31
CA SER A 128 -3.65 -9.44 10.05
C SER A 128 -2.82 -8.97 11.26
N GLN A 129 -3.38 -9.02 12.46
CA GLN A 129 -2.68 -8.64 13.69
C GLN A 129 -1.45 -9.53 13.96
N ILE A 130 -1.58 -10.85 13.76
CA ILE A 130 -0.45 -11.78 13.94
C ILE A 130 0.65 -11.46 12.91
N LEU A 131 0.30 -11.30 11.64
CA LEU A 131 1.28 -10.98 10.59
C LEU A 131 1.98 -9.65 10.88
N HIS A 132 1.24 -8.61 11.25
CA HIS A 132 1.83 -7.30 11.58
C HIS A 132 2.74 -7.37 12.81
N SER A 133 2.42 -8.19 13.83
CA SER A 133 3.29 -8.35 15.00
C SER A 133 4.64 -9.02 14.69
N GLN A 134 4.76 -9.67 13.54
CA GLN A 134 5.97 -10.34 13.06
C GLN A 134 6.74 -9.51 12.01
N MET A 135 6.27 -8.30 11.69
CA MET A 135 6.86 -7.42 10.69
C MET A 135 7.53 -6.21 11.33
N ALA A 136 8.54 -5.68 10.67
CA ALA A 136 8.98 -4.31 10.89
C ALA A 136 7.98 -3.32 10.28
N ASP A 137 8.02 -2.08 10.71
CA ASP A 137 7.30 -1.01 10.01
C ASP A 137 8.07 -0.55 8.77
N SER A 138 7.38 0.03 7.79
CA SER A 138 8.03 0.77 6.70
C SER A 138 8.78 1.96 7.27
N ASP A 139 9.95 2.28 6.73
CA ASP A 139 10.71 3.48 7.14
C ASP A 139 9.97 4.77 6.77
N LEU A 140 9.17 4.72 5.69
CA LEU A 140 8.33 5.81 5.22
C LEU A 140 7.06 5.26 4.56
N VAL A 141 5.91 5.83 4.91
CA VAL A 141 4.65 5.63 4.21
C VAL A 141 4.26 6.93 3.51
N ILE A 142 4.05 6.87 2.20
CA ILE A 142 3.59 8.00 1.39
C ILE A 142 2.14 7.77 0.98
N TRP A 143 1.25 8.61 1.48
CA TRP A 143 -0.14 8.64 1.05
C TRP A 143 -0.30 9.59 -0.13
N LEU A 144 -0.72 9.05 -1.29
CA LEU A 144 -1.11 9.84 -2.45
C LEU A 144 -2.54 10.36 -2.26
N ASP A 145 -2.62 11.61 -1.83
CA ASP A 145 -3.89 12.25 -1.45
C ASP A 145 -4.59 12.82 -2.68
N ILE A 146 -5.75 12.27 -2.97
CA ILE A 146 -6.63 12.66 -4.06
C ILE A 146 -8.06 12.26 -3.72
N SER A 147 -9.04 13.09 -4.10
CA SER A 147 -10.43 12.80 -3.78
C SER A 147 -11.00 11.61 -4.55
N PRO A 148 -12.00 10.91 -4.00
CA PRO A 148 -12.71 9.83 -4.70
C PRO A 148 -13.28 10.27 -6.06
N GLU A 149 -13.82 11.49 -6.18
CA GLU A 149 -14.39 12.04 -7.39
C GLU A 149 -13.35 12.16 -8.51
N GLU A 150 -12.16 12.68 -8.17
CA GLU A 150 -11.06 12.83 -9.13
C GLU A 150 -10.49 11.46 -9.56
N VAL A 151 -10.48 10.49 -8.63
CA VAL A 151 -10.04 9.13 -8.91
C VAL A 151 -10.96 8.42 -9.89
N VAL A 152 -12.30 8.59 -9.78
CA VAL A 152 -13.26 8.01 -10.73
C VAL A 152 -12.93 8.40 -12.17
N GLU A 153 -12.57 9.67 -12.42
CA GLU A 153 -12.18 10.13 -13.73
C GLU A 153 -10.89 9.49 -14.25
N ARG A 154 -9.94 9.20 -13.35
CA ARG A 154 -8.70 8.50 -13.70
C ARG A 154 -8.94 7.02 -13.99
N ILE A 155 -9.79 6.35 -13.22
CA ILE A 155 -10.17 4.94 -13.42
C ILE A 155 -10.84 4.77 -14.78
N LYS A 156 -11.79 5.65 -15.15
CA LYS A 156 -12.44 5.63 -16.46
C LYS A 156 -11.44 5.77 -17.62
N LYS A 157 -10.44 6.64 -17.48
CA LYS A 157 -9.39 6.83 -18.51
C LYS A 157 -8.44 5.65 -18.64
N ARG A 158 -8.20 4.91 -17.54
CA ARG A 158 -7.25 3.77 -17.50
C ARG A 158 -7.77 2.52 -18.23
N SER A 159 -9.11 2.36 -18.40
CA SER A 159 -9.77 1.28 -19.16
C SER A 159 -9.38 -0.16 -18.74
N ARG A 160 -9.02 -0.43 -17.48
CA ARG A 160 -8.98 -1.81 -16.98
C ARG A 160 -10.39 -2.35 -16.86
N ASN A 161 -10.72 -3.38 -17.66
CA ASN A 161 -12.09 -3.91 -17.80
C ASN A 161 -12.77 -4.26 -16.47
N CYS A 162 -12.06 -4.75 -15.48
CA CYS A 162 -12.61 -5.14 -14.17
C CYS A 162 -12.80 -3.95 -13.20
N GLU A 163 -12.11 -2.84 -13.39
CA GLU A 163 -12.14 -1.67 -12.47
C GLU A 163 -13.07 -0.56 -12.95
N CYS A 164 -13.55 -0.58 -14.19
CA CYS A 164 -14.32 0.52 -14.80
C CYS A 164 -15.64 0.85 -14.08
N ASN A 165 -16.18 -0.08 -13.28
CA ASN A 165 -17.48 0.05 -12.62
C ASN A 165 -17.37 0.17 -11.09
N ILE A 166 -16.23 0.54 -10.54
CA ILE A 166 -16.09 0.75 -9.09
C ILE A 166 -17.00 1.91 -8.67
N PRO A 167 -17.97 1.67 -7.74
CA PRO A 167 -18.87 2.71 -7.29
C PRO A 167 -18.13 3.82 -6.54
N ILE A 168 -18.59 5.06 -6.68
CA ILE A 168 -17.99 6.18 -5.95
C ILE A 168 -18.11 6.00 -4.43
N ASP A 169 -19.22 5.49 -3.95
CA ASP A 169 -19.45 5.22 -2.52
C ASP A 169 -18.40 4.26 -1.95
N TYR A 170 -18.02 3.22 -2.71
CA TYR A 170 -16.93 2.33 -2.32
C TYR A 170 -15.59 3.08 -2.18
N LEU A 171 -15.28 3.98 -3.10
CA LEU A 171 -14.05 4.78 -3.03
C LEU A 171 -14.07 5.78 -1.87
N GLN A 172 -15.25 6.32 -1.50
CA GLN A 172 -15.44 7.17 -0.33
C GLN A 172 -15.20 6.37 0.96
N HIS A 173 -15.84 5.21 1.11
CA HIS A 173 -15.61 4.32 2.24
C HIS A 173 -14.13 3.91 2.34
N LEU A 174 -13.48 3.63 1.20
CA LEU A 174 -12.07 3.27 1.18
C LEU A 174 -11.17 4.45 1.60
N TYR A 175 -11.51 5.67 1.17
CA TYR A 175 -10.80 6.88 1.59
C TYR A 175 -10.88 7.06 3.11
N GLU A 176 -12.08 6.95 3.69
CA GLU A 176 -12.33 7.07 5.13
C GLU A 176 -11.62 5.96 5.92
N ALA A 177 -11.69 4.71 5.44
CA ALA A 177 -10.98 3.59 6.05
C ALA A 177 -9.45 3.82 6.06
N TYR A 178 -8.89 4.37 4.97
CA TYR A 178 -7.48 4.74 4.92
C TYR A 178 -7.12 5.84 5.92
N GLN A 179 -8.00 6.84 6.17
CA GLN A 179 -7.69 7.85 7.19
C GLN A 179 -7.48 7.19 8.57
N THR A 180 -8.31 6.22 8.93
CA THR A 180 -8.17 5.45 10.17
C THR A 180 -6.85 4.65 10.21
N VAL A 181 -6.50 3.99 9.11
CA VAL A 181 -5.25 3.21 9.01
C VAL A 181 -4.02 4.12 9.09
N LEU A 182 -4.02 5.24 8.36
CA LEU A 182 -2.91 6.19 8.35
C LEU A 182 -2.70 6.86 9.72
N GLU A 183 -3.78 7.17 10.43
CA GLU A 183 -3.70 7.67 11.81
C GLU A 183 -3.04 6.64 12.73
N SER A 184 -3.38 5.38 12.61
CA SER A 184 -2.74 4.30 13.36
C SER A 184 -1.26 4.15 13.00
N LEU A 185 -0.93 4.14 11.72
CA LEU A 185 0.45 4.03 11.22
C LEU A 185 1.33 5.19 11.67
N SER A 186 0.79 6.41 11.71
CA SER A 186 1.55 7.61 12.11
C SER A 186 2.08 7.57 13.55
N ARG A 187 1.61 6.63 14.36
CA ARG A 187 2.11 6.40 15.74
C ARG A 187 3.42 5.61 15.78
N HIS A 188 3.76 4.91 14.70
CA HIS A 188 4.88 3.97 14.63
C HIS A 188 5.83 4.26 13.48
N THR A 189 5.34 4.91 12.43
CA THR A 189 6.04 5.15 11.18
C THR A 189 5.86 6.60 10.72
N ASN A 190 6.82 7.09 9.95
CA ASN A 190 6.71 8.40 9.31
C ASN A 190 5.70 8.31 8.14
N VAL A 191 4.56 9.00 8.27
CA VAL A 191 3.51 9.08 7.24
C VAL A 191 3.49 10.46 6.63
N ILE A 192 3.71 10.55 5.32
CA ILE A 192 3.68 11.82 4.57
C ILE A 192 2.54 11.81 3.57
N ARG A 193 1.75 12.88 3.54
CA ARG A 193 0.71 13.11 2.54
C ARG A 193 1.27 13.91 1.38
N VAL A 194 1.06 13.43 0.17
CA VAL A 194 1.46 14.08 -1.08
C VAL A 194 0.24 14.30 -1.94
N ASP A 195 0.00 15.54 -2.34
CA ASP A 195 -1.07 15.87 -3.29
C ASP A 195 -0.83 15.15 -4.62
N ALA A 196 -1.73 14.23 -4.98
CA ALA A 196 -1.62 13.43 -6.19
C ALA A 196 -2.40 14.02 -7.40
N ARG A 197 -2.98 15.23 -7.26
CA ARG A 197 -3.71 15.91 -8.35
C ARG A 197 -2.81 16.42 -9.47
N PRO A 198 -1.63 16.99 -9.20
CA PRO A 198 -0.73 17.47 -10.23
C PRO A 198 -0.26 16.37 -11.20
N ASN A 199 0.47 16.78 -12.24
CA ASN A 199 1.10 15.84 -13.16
C ASN A 199 2.15 14.97 -12.43
N VAL A 200 2.53 13.87 -13.06
CA VAL A 200 3.40 12.84 -12.44
C VAL A 200 4.76 13.40 -12.06
N GLU A 201 5.31 14.36 -12.79
CA GLU A 201 6.62 14.98 -12.52
C GLU A 201 6.61 15.77 -11.22
N ILE A 202 5.54 16.54 -10.96
CA ILE A 202 5.38 17.32 -9.71
C ILE A 202 5.18 16.39 -8.51
N VAL A 203 4.36 15.35 -8.67
CA VAL A 203 4.15 14.36 -7.62
C VAL A 203 5.46 13.63 -7.32
N LEU A 204 6.20 13.20 -8.35
CA LEU A 204 7.50 12.56 -8.21
C LEU A 204 8.48 13.44 -7.44
N ALA A 205 8.62 14.71 -7.83
CA ALA A 205 9.51 15.66 -7.14
C ALA A 205 9.14 15.86 -5.65
N SER A 206 7.84 15.85 -5.34
CA SER A 206 7.35 15.95 -3.96
C SER A 206 7.69 14.71 -3.13
N VAL A 207 7.60 13.53 -3.75
CA VAL A 207 7.96 12.26 -3.14
C VAL A 207 9.48 12.15 -2.93
N GLU A 208 10.28 12.51 -3.93
CA GLU A 208 11.74 12.57 -3.83
C GLU A 208 12.19 13.42 -2.65
N LYS A 209 11.63 14.64 -2.53
CA LYS A 209 11.93 15.52 -1.40
C LYS A 209 11.57 14.92 -0.03
N ALA A 210 10.57 14.03 0.02
CA ALA A 210 10.22 13.33 1.25
C ALA A 210 11.22 12.21 1.57
N ILE A 211 11.68 11.50 0.54
CA ILE A 211 12.66 10.41 0.64
C ILE A 211 14.06 10.96 0.99
N ASP A 212 14.49 12.08 0.39
CA ASP A 212 15.78 12.74 0.68
C ASP A 212 15.96 13.14 2.14
N LYS A 213 14.88 13.21 2.90
CA LYS A 213 14.94 13.49 4.35
C LYS A 213 15.09 12.22 5.19
N LEU A 214 14.87 11.06 4.59
CA LEU A 214 14.93 9.76 5.24
C LEU A 214 16.31 9.12 5.09
N ILE A 215 16.86 9.20 3.88
CA ILE A 215 18.15 8.60 3.47
C ILE A 215 19.15 9.69 3.11
#